data_7090d7081571da06ddb043ac0be78cdb
#
_entry.id   7090d7081571da06ddb043ac0be78cdb
#
_cell.length_a   1.000
_cell.length_b   1.000
_cell.length_c   1.000
_cell.angle_alpha   90.00
_cell.angle_beta   90.00
_cell.angle_gamma   90.00
#
_symmetry.space_group_name_H-M   'P 1'
#
loop_
_entity.id
_entity.type
_entity.pdbx_description
1 polymer ?
#
loop_
_entity_poly.entity_id
_entity_poly.type
_entity_poly.pdbx_seq_one_letter_code
_entity_poly.pdbx_strand_id
1 'polypeptide(L)'
;MNDAVITLNGLEKRFPGMDKPAVAPLDCTIHAGYVTGLVGPDGAGKTTLMRMLAGLLKPDSGSATVIGFDPIKNDGALHAVLGYMPQKFGLYEDLTVMENLNLYADLRSVTGEARKQTFARLLEFTSLGPFTGRLAGKLSGGMKQKLGLACTLVGEPKVLLLDEPGVGVDPISRRELWQMVHELAGEGMLILWSTSYLDEAEQCRDVLLMNEGELLYQGEPKALTQTMAGRSFLMTSPHEGNRKLLQRALKLPQVSDGMIQGKSVRLILKKEATPDDIRHADGMPEININETTPRFEDAFIDLLGGAGTSESPLGAILHTVEGTPGETVIEAKELTKKFGDFAATDHVNFAVKRGEIFGLLGPNGAGKSTTFKMMCGLLVPTSGHALVLGMDLKESSGKARQHLGYMAQKFSLYGNLTVEQNLRFFSGVYGLRGRAQNEKISRMSEAFGLKSIASHATDELPLGFKQRLALACSLMHEPDILFLDEPTSGVDPLTRREFWLHINSMVEKGVTVMVTTHFMDEAEYCDRIGLVYRGKLIASGTPDDLKAQSANDEQPDPTMEQAFIQLIHDWDKEHSNE
;
A
#
# COMPACT_ATOMS: atom_id res chain seq x y z
N MET A 1 6.85 -13.99 36.80
CA MET A 1 5.70 -13.89 35.88
C MET A 1 5.98 -14.85 34.76
N ASN A 2 5.09 -15.81 34.45
CA ASN A 2 5.28 -16.64 33.25
C ASN A 2 5.15 -15.70 32.05
N ASP A 3 6.26 -15.46 31.37
CA ASP A 3 6.22 -14.67 30.12
C ASP A 3 5.30 -15.41 29.16
N ALA A 4 4.20 -14.76 28.77
CA ALA A 4 3.29 -15.32 27.78
C ALA A 4 4.08 -15.50 26.49
N VAL A 5 4.08 -16.70 25.92
CA VAL A 5 4.95 -17.08 24.81
C VAL A 5 4.14 -17.86 23.78
N ILE A 6 4.43 -17.60 22.49
CA ILE A 6 4.11 -18.53 21.41
C ILE A 6 5.41 -19.23 21.03
N THR A 7 5.39 -20.56 20.95
CA THR A 7 6.54 -21.37 20.54
C THR A 7 6.14 -22.26 19.38
N LEU A 8 6.94 -22.26 18.34
CA LEU A 8 6.79 -23.09 17.15
C LEU A 8 7.99 -24.04 17.06
N ASN A 9 7.71 -25.31 16.75
CA ASN A 9 8.72 -26.34 16.59
C ASN A 9 8.45 -27.11 15.29
N GLY A 10 9.21 -26.80 14.25
CA GLY A 10 9.10 -27.40 12.91
C GLY A 10 7.70 -27.30 12.30
N LEU A 11 6.97 -26.21 12.61
CA LEU A 11 5.58 -26.04 12.16
C LEU A 11 5.51 -25.90 10.63
N GLU A 12 4.75 -26.80 9.96
CA GLU A 12 4.67 -26.84 8.50
C GLU A 12 3.22 -26.91 8.00
N LYS A 13 2.98 -26.27 6.83
CA LYS A 13 1.71 -26.36 6.13
C LYS A 13 1.90 -26.42 4.62
N ARG A 14 1.31 -27.45 3.96
CA ARG A 14 1.18 -27.60 2.52
C ARG A 14 -0.29 -27.57 2.10
N PHE A 15 -0.55 -27.00 0.94
CA PHE A 15 -1.85 -27.11 0.31
C PHE A 15 -1.74 -28.02 -0.95
N PRO A 16 -2.78 -28.81 -1.25
CA PRO A 16 -2.80 -29.63 -2.48
C PRO A 16 -2.58 -28.76 -3.73
N GLY A 17 -1.74 -29.24 -4.65
CA GLY A 17 -1.47 -28.55 -5.91
C GLY A 17 -0.41 -27.45 -5.85
N MET A 18 0.21 -27.20 -4.69
CA MET A 18 1.34 -26.28 -4.57
C MET A 18 2.67 -27.05 -4.57
N ASP A 19 3.64 -26.56 -5.34
CA ASP A 19 4.98 -27.15 -5.41
C ASP A 19 5.77 -26.94 -4.10
N LYS A 20 5.59 -25.77 -3.47
CA LYS A 20 6.24 -25.39 -2.21
C LYS A 20 5.24 -25.39 -1.04
N PRO A 21 5.68 -25.62 0.21
CA PRO A 21 4.84 -25.44 1.38
C PRO A 21 4.44 -23.98 1.54
N ALA A 22 3.20 -23.72 1.99
CA ALA A 22 2.76 -22.37 2.33
C ALA A 22 3.43 -21.84 3.61
N VAL A 23 3.83 -22.77 4.50
CA VAL A 23 4.75 -22.52 5.63
C VAL A 23 5.70 -23.70 5.67
N ALA A 24 6.98 -23.46 5.40
CA ALA A 24 8.06 -24.44 5.54
C ALA A 24 8.32 -24.73 7.02
N PRO A 25 8.98 -25.84 7.39
CA PRO A 25 9.26 -26.15 8.79
C PRO A 25 9.86 -24.96 9.52
N LEU A 26 9.12 -24.38 10.46
CA LEU A 26 9.41 -23.12 11.09
C LEU A 26 9.56 -23.28 12.61
N ASP A 27 10.70 -22.79 13.13
CA ASP A 27 11.02 -22.72 14.55
C ASP A 27 11.13 -21.26 14.95
N CYS A 28 10.33 -20.81 15.92
CA CYS A 28 10.48 -19.48 16.51
C CYS A 28 9.80 -19.38 17.88
N THR A 29 10.15 -18.31 18.61
CA THR A 29 9.53 -17.94 19.87
C THR A 29 9.11 -16.47 19.83
N ILE A 30 7.87 -16.17 20.28
CA ILE A 30 7.30 -14.83 20.33
C ILE A 30 6.92 -14.53 21.78
N HIS A 31 7.30 -13.36 22.29
CA HIS A 31 7.11 -12.96 23.68
C HIS A 31 6.02 -11.90 23.84
N ALA A 32 5.44 -11.81 25.03
CA ALA A 32 4.50 -10.76 25.41
C ALA A 32 5.21 -9.46 25.84
N GLY A 33 4.42 -8.39 26.00
CA GLY A 33 4.90 -7.10 26.49
C GLY A 33 5.37 -6.14 25.43
N TYR A 34 5.33 -6.55 24.16
CA TYR A 34 5.62 -5.71 22.99
C TYR A 34 4.97 -6.28 21.73
N VAL A 35 4.96 -5.48 20.67
CA VAL A 35 4.44 -5.91 19.36
C VAL A 35 5.53 -6.63 18.60
N THR A 36 5.23 -7.86 18.15
CA THR A 36 6.06 -8.60 17.18
C THR A 36 5.44 -8.46 15.79
N GLY A 37 6.23 -8.03 14.82
CA GLY A 37 5.83 -7.92 13.42
C GLY A 37 5.99 -9.24 12.67
N LEU A 38 4.97 -9.69 11.95
CA LEU A 38 5.06 -10.78 10.97
C LEU A 38 5.08 -10.16 9.58
N VAL A 39 6.26 -10.07 8.97
CA VAL A 39 6.54 -9.25 7.79
C VAL A 39 6.86 -10.14 6.59
N GLY A 40 6.44 -9.75 5.41
CA GLY A 40 6.77 -10.48 4.18
C GLY A 40 5.85 -10.11 3.02
N PRO A 41 6.23 -10.46 1.79
CA PRO A 41 5.42 -10.21 0.60
C PRO A 41 4.11 -11.00 0.60
N ASP A 42 3.26 -10.69 -0.38
CA ASP A 42 2.04 -11.46 -0.62
C ASP A 42 2.38 -12.92 -0.95
N GLY A 43 1.66 -13.85 -0.32
CA GLY A 43 1.95 -15.28 -0.47
C GLY A 43 3.10 -15.81 0.40
N ALA A 44 3.76 -14.99 1.22
CA ALA A 44 4.85 -15.43 2.11
C ALA A 44 4.41 -16.45 3.20
N GLY A 45 3.11 -16.66 3.39
CA GLY A 45 2.60 -17.60 4.39
C GLY A 45 2.08 -16.97 5.68
N LYS A 46 2.09 -15.62 5.82
CA LYS A 46 1.68 -14.87 7.02
C LYS A 46 0.30 -15.27 7.54
N THR A 47 -0.74 -15.13 6.72
CA THR A 47 -2.12 -15.49 7.09
C THR A 47 -2.27 -16.98 7.39
N THR A 48 -1.52 -17.85 6.70
CA THR A 48 -1.50 -19.30 6.96
C THR A 48 -0.96 -19.57 8.36
N LEU A 49 0.15 -18.95 8.72
CA LEU A 49 0.72 -19.05 10.07
C LEU A 49 -0.24 -18.53 11.13
N MET A 50 -0.82 -17.34 10.94
CA MET A 50 -1.81 -16.75 11.85
C MET A 50 -3.00 -17.69 12.10
N ARG A 51 -3.54 -18.31 11.04
CA ARG A 51 -4.66 -19.26 11.13
C ARG A 51 -4.28 -20.55 11.86
N MET A 52 -3.05 -21.04 11.71
CA MET A 52 -2.57 -22.19 12.50
C MET A 52 -2.46 -21.84 13.98
N LEU A 53 -1.94 -20.65 14.33
CA LEU A 53 -1.85 -20.16 15.71
C LEU A 53 -3.23 -19.91 16.33
N ALA A 54 -4.20 -19.48 15.53
CA ALA A 54 -5.58 -19.29 15.96
C ALA A 54 -6.37 -20.61 16.08
N GLY A 55 -5.78 -21.78 15.77
CA GLY A 55 -6.49 -23.06 15.78
C GLY A 55 -7.49 -23.24 14.62
N LEU A 56 -7.50 -22.33 13.64
CA LEU A 56 -8.41 -22.35 12.49
C LEU A 56 -7.90 -23.21 11.33
N LEU A 57 -6.63 -23.58 11.37
CA LEU A 57 -5.98 -24.40 10.34
C LEU A 57 -5.03 -25.41 10.99
N LYS A 58 -5.23 -26.68 10.67
CA LYS A 58 -4.36 -27.75 11.19
C LYS A 58 -3.03 -27.77 10.43
N PRO A 59 -1.86 -27.79 11.13
CA PRO A 59 -0.57 -28.02 10.50
C PRO A 59 -0.47 -29.46 9.97
N ASP A 60 0.42 -29.66 9.00
CA ASP A 60 0.69 -31.00 8.45
C ASP A 60 1.81 -31.69 9.23
N SER A 61 2.79 -30.93 9.75
CA SER A 61 3.83 -31.41 10.64
C SER A 61 4.23 -30.36 11.67
N GLY A 62 5.06 -30.75 12.65
CA GLY A 62 5.50 -29.90 13.73
C GLY A 62 4.43 -29.62 14.79
N SER A 63 4.67 -28.62 15.64
CA SER A 63 3.76 -28.23 16.71
C SER A 63 3.83 -26.73 17.02
N ALA A 64 2.73 -26.19 17.54
CA ALA A 64 2.67 -24.85 18.08
C ALA A 64 2.13 -24.90 19.51
N THR A 65 2.64 -24.01 20.36
CA THR A 65 2.09 -23.75 21.70
C THR A 65 1.83 -22.26 21.83
N VAL A 66 0.62 -21.89 22.18
CA VAL A 66 0.18 -20.50 22.39
C VAL A 66 -0.20 -20.33 23.84
N ILE A 67 0.61 -19.61 24.62
CA ILE A 67 0.47 -19.44 26.10
C ILE A 67 0.12 -20.74 26.85
N GLY A 68 0.81 -21.83 26.45
CA GLY A 68 0.64 -23.15 27.08
C GLY A 68 -0.45 -24.03 26.46
N PHE A 69 -1.23 -23.55 25.48
CA PHE A 69 -2.26 -24.31 24.78
C PHE A 69 -1.76 -24.79 23.41
N ASP A 70 -2.06 -26.03 23.07
CA ASP A 70 -1.93 -26.56 21.68
C ASP A 70 -3.16 -26.07 20.88
N PRO A 71 -2.98 -25.30 19.80
CA PRO A 71 -4.10 -24.69 19.06
C PRO A 71 -5.11 -25.71 18.50
N ILE A 72 -4.69 -26.95 18.27
CA ILE A 72 -5.55 -27.98 17.69
C ILE A 72 -6.22 -28.86 18.77
N LYS A 73 -5.53 -29.11 19.89
CA LYS A 73 -6.05 -29.98 20.94
C LYS A 73 -6.85 -29.22 22.00
N ASN A 74 -6.54 -27.93 22.18
CA ASN A 74 -7.11 -27.09 23.23
C ASN A 74 -7.87 -25.89 22.65
N ASP A 75 -8.50 -26.05 21.50
CA ASP A 75 -9.15 -24.99 20.74
C ASP A 75 -10.12 -24.13 21.56
N GLY A 76 -11.03 -24.75 22.32
CA GLY A 76 -11.98 -24.03 23.17
C GLY A 76 -11.33 -23.20 24.27
N ALA A 77 -10.29 -23.74 24.94
CA ALA A 77 -9.56 -23.01 25.98
C ALA A 77 -8.69 -21.88 25.37
N LEU A 78 -8.08 -22.14 24.22
CA LEU A 78 -7.31 -21.14 23.49
C LEU A 78 -8.21 -19.99 23.03
N HIS A 79 -9.36 -20.29 22.42
CA HIS A 79 -10.29 -19.27 21.93
C HIS A 79 -10.85 -18.38 23.04
N ALA A 80 -10.88 -18.85 24.31
CA ALA A 80 -11.28 -18.01 25.43
C ALA A 80 -10.26 -16.88 25.74
N VAL A 81 -8.99 -17.05 25.38
CA VAL A 81 -7.89 -16.14 25.71
C VAL A 81 -7.19 -15.54 24.49
N LEU A 82 -7.65 -15.89 23.28
CA LEU A 82 -7.09 -15.40 22.02
C LEU A 82 -8.10 -14.55 21.26
N GLY A 83 -7.65 -13.39 20.79
CA GLY A 83 -8.33 -12.56 19.82
C GLY A 83 -7.66 -12.70 18.46
N TYR A 84 -8.43 -12.96 17.40
CA TYR A 84 -7.94 -12.96 16.02
C TYR A 84 -8.74 -11.99 15.17
N MET A 85 -8.06 -11.03 14.60
CA MET A 85 -8.62 -10.06 13.66
C MET A 85 -8.14 -10.42 12.26
N PRO A 86 -9.00 -10.95 11.38
CA PRO A 86 -8.63 -11.34 10.03
C PRO A 86 -8.48 -10.13 9.12
N GLN A 87 -7.71 -10.26 8.02
CA GLN A 87 -7.48 -9.24 7.02
C GLN A 87 -8.79 -8.65 6.42
N LYS A 88 -9.78 -9.50 6.12
CA LYS A 88 -11.14 -9.02 5.83
C LYS A 88 -11.86 -8.84 7.16
N PHE A 89 -12.31 -7.60 7.40
CA PHE A 89 -13.05 -7.28 8.63
C PHE A 89 -14.05 -8.39 8.98
N GLY A 90 -13.93 -8.98 10.15
CA GLY A 90 -14.94 -9.89 10.68
C GLY A 90 -16.25 -9.16 11.05
N LEU A 91 -16.51 -8.01 10.45
CA LEU A 91 -17.67 -7.15 10.75
C LEU A 91 -18.83 -7.47 9.83
N TYR A 92 -20.03 -7.38 10.39
CA TYR A 92 -21.26 -7.42 9.63
C TYR A 92 -21.62 -5.98 9.21
N GLU A 93 -21.48 -5.68 7.94
CA GLU A 93 -21.63 -4.32 7.40
C GLU A 93 -23.05 -3.77 7.52
N ASP A 94 -24.05 -4.64 7.54
CA ASP A 94 -25.47 -4.32 7.71
C ASP A 94 -25.89 -4.11 9.17
N LEU A 95 -24.99 -4.39 10.12
CA LEU A 95 -25.18 -4.11 11.54
C LEU A 95 -24.52 -2.78 11.92
N THR A 96 -25.09 -2.12 12.92
CA THR A 96 -24.52 -0.92 13.54
C THR A 96 -23.26 -1.27 14.34
N VAL A 97 -22.50 -0.25 14.75
CA VAL A 97 -21.36 -0.39 15.67
C VAL A 97 -21.80 -1.15 16.94
N MET A 98 -22.90 -0.74 17.56
CA MET A 98 -23.40 -1.36 18.79
C MET A 98 -23.88 -2.80 18.56
N GLU A 99 -24.52 -3.09 17.44
CA GLU A 99 -24.99 -4.46 17.12
C GLU A 99 -23.82 -5.40 16.84
N ASN A 100 -22.76 -4.93 16.16
CA ASN A 100 -21.51 -5.70 16.01
C ASN A 100 -20.90 -6.03 17.39
N LEU A 101 -20.73 -5.05 18.28
CA LEU A 101 -20.24 -5.27 19.64
C LEU A 101 -21.11 -6.27 20.41
N ASN A 102 -22.44 -6.16 20.33
CA ASN A 102 -23.34 -7.10 20.99
C ASN A 102 -23.17 -8.52 20.46
N LEU A 103 -23.09 -8.71 19.14
CA LEU A 103 -22.88 -10.01 18.52
C LEU A 103 -21.58 -10.67 19.05
N TYR A 104 -20.48 -9.94 19.08
CA TYR A 104 -19.22 -10.45 19.60
C TYR A 104 -19.28 -10.73 21.10
N ALA A 105 -20.00 -9.92 21.88
CA ALA A 105 -20.24 -10.17 23.30
C ALA A 105 -21.05 -11.44 23.55
N ASP A 106 -22.08 -11.69 22.73
CA ASP A 106 -22.88 -12.92 22.80
C ASP A 106 -22.01 -14.15 22.47
N LEU A 107 -21.20 -14.08 21.42
CA LEU A 107 -20.26 -15.15 21.04
C LEU A 107 -19.21 -15.45 22.13
N ARG A 108 -18.81 -14.43 22.91
CA ARG A 108 -17.85 -14.54 24.02
C ARG A 108 -18.51 -14.76 25.37
N SER A 109 -19.83 -14.90 25.41
CA SER A 109 -20.61 -15.06 26.65
C SER A 109 -20.41 -13.92 27.66
N VAL A 110 -20.08 -12.70 27.18
CA VAL A 110 -19.98 -11.51 28.02
C VAL A 110 -21.38 -10.92 28.19
N THR A 111 -21.91 -10.95 29.42
CA THR A 111 -23.30 -10.58 29.71
C THR A 111 -23.40 -9.61 30.91
N GLY A 112 -24.59 -9.07 31.12
CA GLY A 112 -24.93 -8.28 32.30
C GLY A 112 -24.10 -7.00 32.45
N GLU A 113 -23.65 -6.73 33.66
CA GLU A 113 -22.90 -5.53 34.02
C GLU A 113 -21.49 -5.53 33.39
N ALA A 114 -20.86 -6.70 33.30
CA ALA A 114 -19.56 -6.85 32.63
C ALA A 114 -19.60 -6.38 31.17
N ARG A 115 -20.68 -6.71 30.42
CA ARG A 115 -20.87 -6.23 29.04
C ARG A 115 -20.90 -4.70 28.98
N LYS A 116 -21.64 -4.06 29.86
CA LYS A 116 -21.76 -2.59 29.86
C LYS A 116 -20.41 -1.91 30.12
N GLN A 117 -19.68 -2.41 31.12
CA GLN A 117 -18.34 -1.89 31.48
C GLN A 117 -17.35 -2.09 30.33
N THR A 118 -17.32 -3.28 29.72
CA THR A 118 -16.49 -3.59 28.55
C THR A 118 -16.82 -2.66 27.38
N PHE A 119 -18.11 -2.47 27.06
CA PHE A 119 -18.50 -1.59 25.98
C PHE A 119 -18.13 -0.13 26.22
N ALA A 120 -18.35 0.39 27.44
CA ALA A 120 -17.96 1.75 27.80
C ALA A 120 -16.45 1.96 27.56
N ARG A 121 -15.62 1.04 28.08
CA ARG A 121 -14.16 1.07 27.91
C ARG A 121 -13.76 0.99 26.43
N LEU A 122 -14.30 0.03 25.68
CA LEU A 122 -13.91 -0.15 24.26
C LEU A 122 -14.38 1.00 23.37
N LEU A 123 -15.57 1.55 23.60
CA LEU A 123 -16.07 2.71 22.85
C LEU A 123 -15.27 3.98 23.15
N GLU A 124 -14.82 4.18 24.37
CA GLU A 124 -13.92 5.26 24.76
C GLU A 124 -12.55 5.06 24.11
N PHE A 125 -11.93 3.87 24.30
CA PHE A 125 -10.64 3.50 23.73
C PHE A 125 -10.56 3.67 22.21
N THR A 126 -11.62 3.32 21.47
CA THR A 126 -11.68 3.43 20.02
C THR A 126 -12.26 4.75 19.51
N SER A 127 -12.74 5.62 20.42
CA SER A 127 -13.46 6.87 20.08
C SER A 127 -14.71 6.64 19.20
N LEU A 128 -15.34 5.45 19.30
CA LEU A 128 -16.54 5.09 18.53
C LEU A 128 -17.86 5.44 19.24
N GLY A 129 -17.81 5.98 20.45
CA GLY A 129 -19.00 6.35 21.23
C GLY A 129 -20.05 7.17 20.47
N PRO A 130 -19.68 8.24 19.73
CA PRO A 130 -20.62 9.04 18.95
C PRO A 130 -21.25 8.30 17.76
N PHE A 131 -20.74 7.14 17.36
CA PHE A 131 -21.12 6.44 16.14
C PHE A 131 -21.84 5.10 16.38
N THR A 132 -22.26 4.83 17.61
CA THR A 132 -22.86 3.53 18.02
C THR A 132 -24.04 3.09 17.17
N GLY A 133 -24.88 4.03 16.71
CA GLY A 133 -26.04 3.79 15.83
C GLY A 133 -25.71 3.75 14.33
N ARG A 134 -24.45 3.98 13.91
CA ARG A 134 -24.06 3.98 12.50
C ARG A 134 -23.82 2.57 12.00
N LEU A 135 -24.30 2.23 10.81
CA LEU A 135 -24.00 0.95 10.16
C LEU A 135 -22.49 0.82 9.91
N ALA A 136 -21.92 -0.36 10.18
CA ALA A 136 -20.50 -0.64 9.98
C ALA A 136 -20.09 -0.44 8.51
N GLY A 137 -20.96 -0.76 7.55
CA GLY A 137 -20.74 -0.50 6.12
C GLY A 137 -20.54 0.97 5.76
N LYS A 138 -21.05 1.91 6.59
CA LYS A 138 -20.95 3.36 6.40
C LYS A 138 -19.80 4.02 7.18
N LEU A 139 -18.97 3.24 7.87
CA LEU A 139 -17.77 3.71 8.55
C LEU A 139 -16.63 3.91 7.55
N SER A 140 -15.69 4.80 7.88
CA SER A 140 -14.41 4.89 7.16
C SER A 140 -13.56 3.63 7.38
N GLY A 141 -12.53 3.40 6.56
CA GLY A 141 -11.61 2.27 6.72
C GLY A 141 -11.01 2.22 8.13
N GLY A 142 -10.45 3.33 8.62
CA GLY A 142 -9.90 3.42 9.97
C GLY A 142 -10.93 3.16 11.08
N MET A 143 -12.16 3.66 10.93
CA MET A 143 -13.24 3.36 11.89
C MET A 143 -13.66 1.89 11.86
N LYS A 144 -13.66 1.23 10.69
CA LYS A 144 -13.90 -0.22 10.59
C LYS A 144 -12.82 -1.01 11.30
N GLN A 145 -11.54 -0.63 11.14
CA GLN A 145 -10.43 -1.27 11.84
C GLN A 145 -10.56 -1.11 13.36
N LYS A 146 -10.85 0.09 13.84
CA LYS A 146 -11.09 0.34 15.27
C LYS A 146 -12.25 -0.49 15.82
N LEU A 147 -13.34 -0.61 15.05
CA LEU A 147 -14.47 -1.48 15.43
C LEU A 147 -14.07 -2.96 15.44
N GLY A 148 -13.31 -3.42 14.43
CA GLY A 148 -12.77 -4.79 14.37
C GLY A 148 -11.89 -5.11 15.58
N LEU A 149 -10.98 -4.18 15.94
CA LEU A 149 -10.17 -4.31 17.15
C LEU A 149 -11.05 -4.35 18.41
N ALA A 150 -12.01 -3.43 18.56
CA ALA A 150 -12.94 -3.44 19.68
C ALA A 150 -13.69 -4.78 19.82
N CYS A 151 -14.26 -5.28 18.71
CA CYS A 151 -14.94 -6.58 18.68
C CYS A 151 -14.01 -7.74 19.10
N THR A 152 -12.75 -7.70 18.69
CA THR A 152 -11.74 -8.72 19.02
C THR A 152 -11.36 -8.66 20.50
N LEU A 153 -11.40 -7.48 21.12
CA LEU A 153 -11.05 -7.24 22.53
C LEU A 153 -12.20 -7.51 23.52
N VAL A 154 -13.43 -7.75 23.05
CA VAL A 154 -14.61 -7.94 23.92
C VAL A 154 -14.41 -9.03 25.00
N GLY A 155 -13.71 -10.10 24.70
CA GLY A 155 -13.44 -11.22 25.64
C GLY A 155 -12.19 -11.05 26.49
N GLU A 156 -11.56 -9.87 26.50
CA GLU A 156 -10.30 -9.60 27.23
C GLU A 156 -9.18 -10.63 26.93
N PRO A 157 -8.80 -10.79 25.67
CA PRO A 157 -7.82 -11.77 25.27
C PRO A 157 -6.44 -11.47 25.87
N LYS A 158 -5.64 -12.52 26.10
CA LYS A 158 -4.22 -12.42 26.49
C LYS A 158 -3.29 -12.43 25.28
N VAL A 159 -3.77 -12.96 24.15
CA VAL A 159 -3.07 -13.03 22.87
C VAL A 159 -3.92 -12.33 21.81
N LEU A 160 -3.30 -11.46 21.04
CA LEU A 160 -3.94 -10.75 19.94
C LEU A 160 -3.17 -11.03 18.65
N LEU A 161 -3.85 -11.64 17.69
CA LEU A 161 -3.33 -11.88 16.34
C LEU A 161 -4.04 -10.92 15.40
N LEU A 162 -3.30 -10.01 14.76
CA LEU A 162 -3.80 -8.98 13.88
C LEU A 162 -3.27 -9.22 12.46
N ASP A 163 -4.15 -9.62 11.55
CA ASP A 163 -3.77 -9.96 10.18
C ASP A 163 -3.98 -8.77 9.24
N GLU A 164 -2.90 -8.06 8.91
CA GLU A 164 -2.83 -6.87 8.07
C GLU A 164 -3.83 -5.75 8.48
N PRO A 165 -3.87 -5.35 9.74
CA PRO A 165 -4.86 -4.39 10.23
C PRO A 165 -4.67 -2.97 9.71
N GLY A 166 -3.49 -2.63 9.16
CA GLY A 166 -3.19 -1.31 8.56
C GLY A 166 -3.68 -1.16 7.11
N VAL A 167 -4.09 -2.25 6.44
CA VAL A 167 -4.43 -2.20 5.02
C VAL A 167 -5.69 -1.37 4.76
N GLY A 168 -5.59 -0.42 3.81
CA GLY A 168 -6.70 0.47 3.44
C GLY A 168 -7.04 1.55 4.47
N VAL A 169 -6.16 1.77 5.44
CA VAL A 169 -6.28 2.82 6.47
C VAL A 169 -5.37 3.99 6.11
N ASP A 170 -5.89 5.21 6.24
CA ASP A 170 -5.08 6.41 6.05
C ASP A 170 -4.03 6.59 7.16
N PRO A 171 -2.94 7.37 6.93
CA PRO A 171 -1.82 7.47 7.86
C PRO A 171 -2.22 7.93 9.27
N ILE A 172 -3.17 8.85 9.38
CA ILE A 172 -3.62 9.37 10.69
C ILE A 172 -4.32 8.27 11.48
N SER A 173 -5.32 7.62 10.87
CA SER A 173 -6.06 6.51 11.48
C SER A 173 -5.16 5.30 11.78
N ARG A 174 -4.15 5.05 10.92
CA ARG A 174 -3.16 3.98 11.13
C ARG A 174 -2.28 4.26 12.35
N ARG A 175 -1.81 5.50 12.51
CA ARG A 175 -1.04 5.91 13.69
C ARG A 175 -1.84 5.77 14.98
N GLU A 176 -3.12 6.15 14.97
CA GLU A 176 -4.01 5.96 16.13
C GLU A 176 -4.19 4.48 16.47
N LEU A 177 -4.43 3.62 15.46
CA LEU A 177 -4.53 2.17 15.66
C LEU A 177 -3.26 1.59 16.26
N TRP A 178 -2.10 2.03 15.77
CA TRP A 178 -0.80 1.62 16.27
C TRP A 178 -0.58 2.01 17.74
N GLN A 179 -0.94 3.23 18.12
CA GLN A 179 -0.88 3.68 19.52
C GLN A 179 -1.75 2.80 20.44
N MET A 180 -3.00 2.52 20.03
CA MET A 180 -3.90 1.64 20.77
C MET A 180 -3.28 0.25 21.01
N VAL A 181 -2.68 -0.34 19.98
CA VAL A 181 -2.06 -1.67 20.09
C VAL A 181 -0.81 -1.64 20.95
N HIS A 182 -0.03 -0.56 20.93
CA HIS A 182 1.12 -0.37 21.82
C HIS A 182 0.71 -0.28 23.29
N GLU A 183 -0.39 0.40 23.61
CA GLU A 183 -0.92 0.47 24.97
C GLU A 183 -1.29 -0.93 25.48
N LEU A 184 -1.99 -1.73 24.67
CA LEU A 184 -2.33 -3.12 25.00
C LEU A 184 -1.09 -4.00 25.22
N ALA A 185 -0.06 -3.83 24.40
CA ALA A 185 1.22 -4.53 24.58
C ALA A 185 1.90 -4.15 25.90
N GLY A 186 1.89 -2.85 26.25
CA GLY A 186 2.43 -2.33 27.51
C GLY A 186 1.71 -2.89 28.75
N GLU A 187 0.45 -3.28 28.63
CA GLU A 187 -0.33 -3.99 29.68
C GLU A 187 0.02 -5.49 29.78
N GLY A 188 0.95 -5.99 28.97
CA GLY A 188 1.44 -7.36 29.02
C GLY A 188 0.74 -8.32 28.04
N MET A 189 -0.07 -7.81 27.10
CA MET A 189 -0.68 -8.62 26.05
C MET A 189 0.40 -9.12 25.08
N LEU A 190 0.27 -10.37 24.61
CA LEU A 190 1.08 -10.91 23.51
C LEU A 190 0.45 -10.51 22.19
N ILE A 191 1.17 -9.76 21.36
CA ILE A 191 0.64 -9.24 20.11
C ILE A 191 1.52 -9.65 18.93
N LEU A 192 0.89 -10.31 17.94
CA LEU A 192 1.48 -10.61 16.65
C LEU A 192 0.73 -9.81 15.58
N TRP A 193 1.44 -8.88 14.96
CA TRP A 193 0.93 -7.96 13.93
C TRP A 193 1.48 -8.36 12.57
N SER A 194 0.66 -8.93 11.69
CA SER A 194 1.11 -9.15 10.33
C SER A 194 0.98 -7.88 9.50
N THR A 195 1.98 -7.61 8.70
CA THR A 195 1.99 -6.44 7.83
C THR A 195 2.83 -6.65 6.57
N SER A 196 2.39 -6.01 5.48
CA SER A 196 3.19 -5.75 4.29
C SER A 196 3.80 -4.34 4.30
N TYR A 197 3.50 -3.51 5.31
CA TYR A 197 4.02 -2.16 5.45
C TYR A 197 5.28 -2.15 6.28
N LEU A 198 6.38 -1.70 5.66
CA LEU A 198 7.70 -1.75 6.28
C LEU A 198 7.90 -0.68 7.35
N ASP A 199 7.20 0.44 7.25
CA ASP A 199 7.14 1.48 8.28
C ASP A 199 6.48 0.98 9.58
N GLU A 200 5.46 0.11 9.48
CA GLU A 200 4.89 -0.57 10.65
C GLU A 200 5.86 -1.60 11.24
N ALA A 201 6.58 -2.33 10.37
CA ALA A 201 7.59 -3.30 10.79
C ALA A 201 8.74 -2.65 11.57
N GLU A 202 9.19 -1.46 11.16
CA GLU A 202 10.23 -0.69 11.86
C GLU A 202 9.82 -0.27 13.28
N GLN A 203 8.53 -0.12 13.54
CA GLN A 203 7.99 0.25 14.86
C GLN A 203 7.84 -0.95 15.80
N CYS A 204 7.88 -2.19 15.27
CA CYS A 204 7.88 -3.39 16.09
C CYS A 204 9.19 -3.51 16.87
N ARG A 205 9.14 -4.16 18.05
CA ARG A 205 10.36 -4.49 18.76
C ARG A 205 11.13 -5.62 18.09
N ASP A 206 10.40 -6.68 17.71
CA ASP A 206 10.93 -7.82 16.98
C ASP A 206 10.14 -8.03 15.70
N VAL A 207 10.77 -8.55 14.66
CA VAL A 207 10.13 -8.95 13.41
C VAL A 207 10.47 -10.39 13.06
N LEU A 208 9.47 -11.09 12.52
CA LEU A 208 9.59 -12.37 11.83
C LEU A 208 9.42 -12.09 10.34
N LEU A 209 10.50 -12.17 9.57
CA LEU A 209 10.47 -11.89 8.15
C LEU A 209 10.33 -13.21 7.39
N MET A 210 9.21 -13.35 6.68
CA MET A 210 8.89 -14.54 5.90
C MET A 210 8.91 -14.25 4.40
N ASN A 211 9.38 -15.25 3.63
CA ASN A 211 9.26 -15.26 2.17
C ASN A 211 9.07 -16.68 1.67
N GLU A 212 8.14 -16.89 0.73
CA GLU A 212 7.83 -18.20 0.12
C GLU A 212 7.67 -19.35 1.15
N GLY A 213 7.09 -19.03 2.31
CA GLY A 213 6.88 -19.98 3.40
C GLY A 213 8.06 -20.14 4.37
N GLU A 214 9.22 -19.58 4.07
CA GLU A 214 10.43 -19.69 4.90
C GLU A 214 10.59 -18.47 5.83
N LEU A 215 11.12 -18.68 7.03
CA LEU A 215 11.54 -17.61 7.95
C LEU A 215 12.97 -17.20 7.60
N LEU A 216 13.13 -16.00 7.04
CA LEU A 216 14.44 -15.49 6.62
C LEU A 216 15.18 -14.74 7.73
N TYR A 217 14.44 -14.11 8.65
CA TYR A 217 15.00 -13.32 9.74
C TYR A 217 14.06 -13.30 10.94
N GLN A 218 14.65 -13.34 12.14
CA GLN A 218 13.98 -13.07 13.41
C GLN A 218 14.87 -12.17 14.27
N GLY A 219 14.33 -11.06 14.76
CA GLY A 219 15.04 -10.14 15.65
C GLY A 219 14.60 -8.69 15.50
N GLU A 220 15.38 -7.78 16.09
CA GLU A 220 15.08 -6.34 16.04
C GLU A 220 15.22 -5.78 14.61
N PRO A 221 14.24 -4.98 14.12
CA PRO A 221 14.32 -4.32 12.81
C PRO A 221 15.60 -3.50 12.62
N LYS A 222 16.02 -2.78 13.67
CA LYS A 222 17.26 -1.96 13.67
C LYS A 222 18.51 -2.78 13.42
N ALA A 223 18.59 -3.99 13.98
CA ALA A 223 19.74 -4.87 13.77
C ALA A 223 19.84 -5.30 12.29
N LEU A 224 18.70 -5.60 11.66
CA LEU A 224 18.66 -5.92 10.23
C LEU A 224 19.03 -4.69 9.39
N THR A 225 18.48 -3.51 9.68
CA THR A 225 18.79 -2.25 8.99
C THR A 225 20.29 -1.91 9.06
N GLN A 226 20.95 -2.16 10.20
CA GLN A 226 22.39 -1.93 10.37
C GLN A 226 23.26 -2.75 9.42
N THR A 227 22.79 -3.88 8.91
CA THR A 227 23.53 -4.67 7.90
C THR A 227 23.73 -3.93 6.58
N MET A 228 22.97 -2.85 6.36
CA MET A 228 23.01 -1.99 5.18
C MET A 228 23.91 -0.75 5.36
N ALA A 229 24.56 -0.58 6.52
CA ALA A 229 25.50 0.52 6.74
C ALA A 229 26.62 0.48 5.70
N GLY A 230 26.94 1.65 5.12
CA GLY A 230 27.92 1.76 4.04
C GLY A 230 27.48 1.20 2.68
N ARG A 231 26.18 0.83 2.53
CA ARG A 231 25.64 0.25 1.29
C ARG A 231 24.49 1.06 0.69
N SER A 232 23.93 2.01 1.43
CA SER A 232 22.82 2.89 1.00
C SER A 232 23.36 4.26 0.61
N PHE A 233 23.02 4.71 -0.59
CA PHE A 233 23.51 5.96 -1.16
C PHE A 233 22.40 6.77 -1.82
N LEU A 234 22.57 8.10 -1.84
CA LEU A 234 21.80 9.03 -2.69
C LEU A 234 22.69 9.48 -3.85
N MET A 235 22.18 9.35 -5.05
CA MET A 235 22.85 9.68 -6.29
C MET A 235 22.08 10.74 -7.06
N THR A 236 22.78 11.74 -7.60
CA THR A 236 22.26 12.77 -8.50
C THR A 236 23.19 12.99 -9.66
N SER A 237 22.66 13.49 -10.78
CA SER A 237 23.47 13.94 -11.91
C SER A 237 23.09 15.36 -12.33
N PRO A 238 24.05 16.24 -12.63
CA PRO A 238 23.76 17.56 -13.19
C PRO A 238 23.28 17.52 -14.64
N HIS A 239 23.49 16.40 -15.33
CA HIS A 239 23.29 16.28 -16.78
C HIS A 239 22.15 15.35 -17.17
N GLU A 240 21.63 14.54 -16.24
CA GLU A 240 20.61 13.54 -16.54
C GLU A 240 19.53 13.51 -15.46
N GLY A 241 18.27 13.34 -15.88
CA GLY A 241 17.13 13.21 -14.97
C GLY A 241 17.13 11.88 -14.22
N ASN A 242 16.55 11.87 -13.02
CA ASN A 242 16.58 10.73 -12.08
C ASN A 242 16.07 9.41 -12.68
N ARG A 243 15.07 9.43 -13.59
CA ARG A 243 14.54 8.20 -14.20
C ARG A 243 15.59 7.50 -15.06
N LYS A 244 16.26 8.23 -15.92
CA LYS A 244 17.33 7.68 -16.76
C LYS A 244 18.52 7.25 -15.92
N LEU A 245 18.87 8.07 -14.93
CA LEU A 245 19.94 7.77 -13.98
C LEU A 245 19.68 6.46 -13.22
N LEU A 246 18.46 6.27 -12.72
CA LEU A 246 18.02 5.03 -12.07
C LEU A 246 18.12 3.83 -13.01
N GLN A 247 17.61 3.95 -14.25
CA GLN A 247 17.66 2.85 -15.21
C GLN A 247 19.10 2.42 -15.55
N ARG A 248 20.04 3.39 -15.66
CA ARG A 248 21.46 3.06 -15.87
C ARG A 248 22.04 2.34 -14.66
N ALA A 249 21.78 2.85 -13.47
CA ALA A 249 22.28 2.28 -12.23
C ALA A 249 21.78 0.85 -12.01
N LEU A 250 20.50 0.57 -12.26
CA LEU A 250 19.92 -0.77 -12.08
C LEU A 250 20.49 -1.82 -13.05
N LYS A 251 21.16 -1.41 -14.15
CA LYS A 251 21.85 -2.34 -15.06
C LYS A 251 23.21 -2.77 -14.56
N LEU A 252 23.75 -2.06 -13.58
CA LEU A 252 25.08 -2.34 -13.05
C LEU A 252 25.04 -3.57 -12.12
N PRO A 253 25.96 -4.52 -12.29
CA PRO A 253 26.00 -5.72 -11.45
C PRO A 253 26.32 -5.44 -9.98
N GLN A 254 26.86 -4.27 -9.67
CA GLN A 254 27.19 -3.79 -8.32
C GLN A 254 25.95 -3.30 -7.54
N VAL A 255 24.88 -2.96 -8.24
CA VAL A 255 23.65 -2.46 -7.63
C VAL A 255 22.74 -3.64 -7.26
N SER A 256 22.24 -3.65 -6.04
CA SER A 256 21.25 -4.62 -5.55
C SER A 256 19.82 -4.12 -5.82
N ASP A 257 19.57 -2.81 -5.58
CA ASP A 257 18.27 -2.17 -5.79
C ASP A 257 18.44 -0.65 -5.97
N GLY A 258 17.39 0.02 -6.44
CA GLY A 258 17.34 1.46 -6.54
C GLY A 258 15.92 2.00 -6.73
N MET A 259 15.73 3.25 -6.27
CA MET A 259 14.45 3.95 -6.38
C MET A 259 14.65 5.46 -6.53
N ILE A 260 13.63 6.15 -7.07
CA ILE A 260 13.60 7.61 -7.04
C ILE A 260 13.20 8.04 -5.63
N GLN A 261 13.91 9.02 -5.08
CA GLN A 261 13.60 9.66 -3.82
C GLN A 261 13.73 11.18 -4.00
N GLY A 262 12.59 11.85 -4.22
CA GLY A 262 12.57 13.28 -4.50
C GLY A 262 13.49 13.66 -5.68
N LYS A 263 14.45 14.55 -5.43
CA LYS A 263 15.45 15.01 -6.43
C LYS A 263 16.65 14.07 -6.61
N SER A 264 16.66 12.93 -5.96
CA SER A 264 17.77 11.97 -5.95
C SER A 264 17.32 10.57 -6.38
N VAL A 265 18.29 9.73 -6.67
CA VAL A 265 18.12 8.28 -6.83
C VAL A 265 18.76 7.61 -5.61
N ARG A 266 17.95 6.90 -4.81
CA ARG A 266 18.45 6.04 -3.75
C ARG A 266 18.94 4.74 -4.35
N LEU A 267 20.16 4.34 -4.01
CA LEU A 267 20.80 3.11 -4.48
C LEU A 267 21.22 2.25 -3.30
N ILE A 268 21.07 0.95 -3.47
CA ILE A 268 21.56 -0.09 -2.58
C ILE A 268 22.65 -0.84 -3.32
N LEU A 269 23.85 -0.81 -2.78
CA LEU A 269 24.99 -1.53 -3.35
C LEU A 269 25.10 -2.93 -2.75
N LYS A 270 25.63 -3.88 -3.53
CA LYS A 270 26.00 -5.20 -3.04
C LYS A 270 27.16 -5.10 -2.05
N LYS A 271 27.34 -6.11 -1.18
CA LYS A 271 28.31 -6.10 -0.06
C LYS A 271 29.73 -5.70 -0.43
N GLU A 272 30.19 -6.06 -1.62
CA GLU A 272 31.59 -5.83 -2.07
C GLU A 272 31.72 -4.62 -2.99
N ALA A 273 30.61 -3.94 -3.29
CA ALA A 273 30.60 -2.81 -4.20
C ALA A 273 30.81 -1.48 -3.47
N THR A 274 31.49 -0.57 -4.16
CA THR A 274 31.81 0.78 -3.66
C THR A 274 31.19 1.87 -4.52
N PRO A 275 31.04 3.11 -4.01
CA PRO A 275 30.59 4.24 -4.83
C PRO A 275 31.45 4.50 -6.08
N ASP A 276 32.74 4.19 -6.01
CA ASP A 276 33.67 4.40 -7.12
C ASP A 276 33.42 3.42 -8.27
N ASP A 277 32.93 2.22 -7.98
CA ASP A 277 32.50 1.26 -9.00
C ASP A 277 31.34 1.82 -9.83
N ILE A 278 30.48 2.61 -9.21
CA ILE A 278 29.35 3.27 -9.88
C ILE A 278 29.82 4.50 -10.66
N ARG A 279 30.71 5.34 -10.07
CA ARG A 279 31.25 6.54 -10.73
C ARG A 279 32.00 6.22 -12.01
N HIS A 280 32.73 5.12 -12.03
CA HIS A 280 33.59 4.71 -13.15
C HIS A 280 32.92 3.66 -14.05
N ALA A 281 31.66 3.31 -13.81
CA ALA A 281 30.94 2.36 -14.64
C ALA A 281 30.73 2.90 -16.07
N ASP A 282 30.92 2.02 -17.05
CA ASP A 282 30.78 2.39 -18.46
C ASP A 282 29.36 2.90 -18.77
N GLY A 283 29.28 4.05 -19.43
CA GLY A 283 28.01 4.70 -19.77
C GLY A 283 27.34 5.47 -18.64
N MET A 284 27.94 5.60 -17.45
CA MET A 284 27.43 6.49 -16.40
C MET A 284 27.82 7.96 -16.70
N PRO A 285 26.89 8.92 -16.50
CA PRO A 285 27.20 10.35 -16.58
C PRO A 285 28.03 10.79 -15.37
N GLU A 286 28.42 12.06 -15.34
CA GLU A 286 28.93 12.66 -14.11
C GLU A 286 27.87 12.60 -13.02
N ILE A 287 28.24 12.04 -11.84
CA ILE A 287 27.34 11.83 -10.71
C ILE A 287 27.94 12.32 -9.40
N ASN A 288 27.07 12.83 -8.54
CA ASN A 288 27.31 12.97 -7.12
C ASN A 288 26.65 11.79 -6.40
N ILE A 289 27.41 11.04 -5.63
CA ILE A 289 26.93 9.90 -4.85
C ILE A 289 27.42 10.06 -3.41
N ASN A 290 26.47 10.12 -2.46
CA ASN A 290 26.72 10.32 -1.05
C ASN A 290 26.06 9.22 -0.24
N GLU A 291 26.75 8.77 0.81
CA GLU A 291 26.18 7.81 1.75
C GLU A 291 24.93 8.41 2.44
N THR A 292 23.92 7.60 2.67
CA THR A 292 22.69 7.97 3.38
C THR A 292 22.34 6.93 4.43
N THR A 293 21.52 7.33 5.39
CA THR A 293 21.04 6.43 6.43
C THR A 293 20.26 5.26 5.82
N PRO A 294 20.61 4.00 6.13
CA PRO A 294 19.86 2.84 5.67
C PRO A 294 18.44 2.85 6.24
N ARG A 295 17.51 2.29 5.48
CA ARG A 295 16.12 2.04 5.88
C ARG A 295 15.91 0.53 6.05
N PHE A 296 14.91 0.16 6.82
CA PHE A 296 14.51 -1.24 6.95
C PHE A 296 14.10 -1.84 5.58
N GLU A 297 13.49 -1.01 4.72
CA GLU A 297 13.15 -1.40 3.34
C GLU A 297 14.38 -1.82 2.54
N ASP A 298 15.51 -1.14 2.68
CA ASP A 298 16.75 -1.47 1.99
C ASP A 298 17.21 -2.89 2.35
N ALA A 299 17.17 -3.21 3.64
CA ALA A 299 17.57 -4.51 4.17
C ALA A 299 16.55 -5.60 3.79
N PHE A 300 15.25 -5.28 3.82
CA PHE A 300 14.19 -6.19 3.42
C PHE A 300 14.36 -6.60 1.94
N ILE A 301 14.51 -5.64 1.05
CA ILE A 301 14.68 -5.89 -0.39
C ILE A 301 15.99 -6.66 -0.67
N ASP A 302 17.11 -6.28 -0.02
CA ASP A 302 18.40 -6.97 -0.18
C ASP A 302 18.31 -8.44 0.28
N LEU A 303 17.63 -8.71 1.39
CA LEU A 303 17.42 -10.06 1.92
C LEU A 303 16.57 -10.94 0.97
N LEU A 304 15.63 -10.33 0.24
CA LEU A 304 14.83 -11.01 -0.78
C LEU A 304 15.56 -11.18 -2.13
N GLY A 305 16.82 -10.73 -2.23
CA GLY A 305 17.64 -10.87 -3.44
C GLY A 305 17.60 -9.69 -4.40
N GLY A 306 17.06 -8.54 -3.96
CA GLY A 306 16.89 -7.34 -4.77
C GLY A 306 15.55 -7.30 -5.52
N ALA A 307 15.28 -6.20 -6.22
CA ALA A 307 14.02 -6.00 -6.96
C ALA A 307 13.89 -6.85 -8.25
N GLY A 308 14.81 -7.74 -8.53
CA GLY A 308 14.75 -8.78 -9.58
C GLY A 308 14.73 -8.31 -11.04
N THR A 309 14.22 -7.13 -11.36
CA THR A 309 14.11 -6.62 -12.73
C THR A 309 14.69 -5.22 -12.84
N SER A 310 15.70 -5.05 -13.70
CA SER A 310 16.32 -3.74 -13.96
C SER A 310 15.56 -2.88 -14.97
N GLU A 311 14.69 -3.46 -15.76
CA GLU A 311 13.95 -2.75 -16.82
C GLU A 311 12.49 -3.21 -16.92
N SER A 312 11.60 -2.25 -17.16
CA SER A 312 10.22 -2.55 -17.50
C SER A 312 10.11 -2.92 -18.99
N PRO A 313 9.50 -4.06 -19.35
CA PRO A 313 9.26 -4.43 -20.74
C PRO A 313 8.35 -3.44 -21.48
N LEU A 314 7.61 -2.59 -20.74
CA LEU A 314 6.66 -1.62 -21.33
C LEU A 314 7.34 -0.58 -22.20
N GLY A 315 8.58 -0.20 -21.87
CA GLY A 315 9.37 0.73 -22.70
C GLY A 315 9.58 0.27 -24.14
N ALA A 316 9.60 -1.06 -24.38
CA ALA A 316 9.72 -1.63 -25.72
C ALA A 316 8.37 -1.85 -26.42
N ILE A 317 7.26 -1.87 -25.68
CA ILE A 317 5.94 -2.22 -26.18
C ILE A 317 5.10 -0.99 -26.51
N LEU A 318 5.24 0.08 -25.72
CA LEU A 318 4.45 1.29 -25.84
C LEU A 318 5.06 2.26 -26.87
N HIS A 319 4.20 2.95 -27.61
CA HIS A 319 4.61 4.03 -28.50
C HIS A 319 5.05 5.25 -27.67
N THR A 320 5.92 6.06 -28.27
CA THR A 320 6.26 7.36 -27.70
C THR A 320 5.11 8.32 -27.94
N VAL A 321 4.62 8.95 -26.89
CA VAL A 321 3.57 9.97 -26.98
C VAL A 321 4.18 11.26 -27.54
N GLU A 322 3.62 11.75 -28.63
CA GLU A 322 4.04 13.02 -29.26
C GLU A 322 3.46 14.22 -28.51
N GLY A 323 4.20 15.31 -28.41
CA GLY A 323 3.74 16.57 -27.83
C GLY A 323 4.89 17.46 -27.33
N THR A 324 4.54 18.66 -26.90
CA THR A 324 5.53 19.62 -26.42
C THR A 324 5.86 19.36 -24.95
N PRO A 325 7.14 19.16 -24.59
CA PRO A 325 7.53 19.05 -23.20
C PRO A 325 7.09 20.28 -22.38
N GLY A 326 6.49 20.03 -21.19
CA GLY A 326 6.00 21.11 -20.31
C GLY A 326 4.62 21.68 -20.68
N GLU A 327 3.97 21.19 -21.74
CA GLU A 327 2.58 21.49 -22.07
C GLU A 327 1.65 21.01 -20.96
N THR A 328 0.67 21.85 -20.57
CA THR A 328 -0.38 21.45 -19.62
C THR A 328 -1.38 20.54 -20.32
N VAL A 329 -1.48 19.30 -19.86
CA VAL A 329 -2.37 18.28 -20.44
C VAL A 329 -3.55 17.89 -19.55
N ILE A 330 -3.46 18.20 -18.24
CA ILE A 330 -4.56 18.06 -17.28
C ILE A 330 -4.68 19.37 -16.52
N GLU A 331 -5.90 19.91 -16.39
CA GLU A 331 -6.12 21.16 -15.68
C GLU A 331 -7.47 21.14 -14.94
N ALA A 332 -7.45 21.43 -13.66
CA ALA A 332 -8.63 21.67 -12.84
C ALA A 332 -8.74 23.18 -12.59
N LYS A 333 -9.89 23.77 -12.90
CA LYS A 333 -10.19 25.21 -12.68
C LYS A 333 -11.42 25.34 -11.81
N GLU A 334 -11.26 25.87 -10.58
CA GLU A 334 -12.34 26.11 -9.62
C GLU A 334 -13.24 24.86 -9.45
N LEU A 335 -12.61 23.68 -9.52
CA LEU A 335 -13.31 22.41 -9.60
C LEU A 335 -14.03 22.10 -8.29
N THR A 336 -15.36 22.03 -8.36
CA THR A 336 -16.21 21.86 -7.19
C THR A 336 -17.22 20.74 -7.38
N LYS A 337 -17.38 19.88 -6.36
CA LYS A 337 -18.44 18.85 -6.31
C LYS A 337 -19.15 18.87 -4.98
N LYS A 338 -20.48 19.10 -5.03
CA LYS A 338 -21.37 19.03 -3.87
C LYS A 338 -22.30 17.83 -3.98
N PHE A 339 -22.58 17.20 -2.85
CA PHE A 339 -23.60 16.17 -2.66
C PHE A 339 -24.57 16.68 -1.58
N GLY A 340 -25.70 17.26 -2.00
CA GLY A 340 -26.52 18.07 -1.13
C GLY A 340 -25.74 19.28 -0.63
N ASP A 341 -25.70 19.49 0.69
CA ASP A 341 -24.95 20.57 1.33
C ASP A 341 -23.45 20.26 1.55
N PHE A 342 -23.08 18.99 1.39
CA PHE A 342 -21.68 18.56 1.58
C PHE A 342 -20.83 18.81 0.34
N ALA A 343 -19.78 19.62 0.48
CA ALA A 343 -18.77 19.84 -0.56
C ALA A 343 -17.66 18.78 -0.43
N ALA A 344 -17.69 17.77 -1.32
CA ALA A 344 -16.63 16.74 -1.36
C ALA A 344 -15.36 17.24 -2.05
N THR A 345 -15.46 18.25 -2.92
CA THR A 345 -14.36 18.98 -3.56
C THR A 345 -14.80 20.44 -3.64
N ASP A 346 -13.95 21.36 -3.24
CA ASP A 346 -14.25 22.77 -3.10
C ASP A 346 -13.17 23.66 -3.72
N HIS A 347 -13.48 24.24 -4.90
CA HIS A 347 -12.64 25.18 -5.65
C HIS A 347 -11.19 24.70 -5.87
N VAL A 348 -11.02 23.41 -6.21
CA VAL A 348 -9.71 22.81 -6.43
C VAL A 348 -9.11 23.28 -7.75
N ASN A 349 -7.86 23.77 -7.69
CA ASN A 349 -7.09 24.26 -8.83
C ASN A 349 -5.73 23.57 -8.90
N PHE A 350 -5.42 22.93 -10.03
CA PHE A 350 -4.09 22.40 -10.34
C PHE A 350 -3.92 22.20 -11.84
N ALA A 351 -2.65 22.09 -12.27
CA ALA A 351 -2.29 21.76 -13.63
C ALA A 351 -1.19 20.71 -13.65
N VAL A 352 -1.28 19.73 -14.56
CA VAL A 352 -0.30 18.66 -14.76
C VAL A 352 0.31 18.77 -16.14
N LYS A 353 1.64 18.68 -16.21
CA LYS A 353 2.42 18.81 -17.44
C LYS A 353 2.57 17.46 -18.14
N ARG A 354 2.78 17.49 -19.46
CA ARG A 354 3.06 16.29 -20.26
C ARG A 354 4.32 15.57 -19.75
N GLY A 355 4.21 14.25 -19.58
CA GLY A 355 5.30 13.42 -19.09
C GLY A 355 5.63 13.62 -17.61
N GLU A 356 4.68 14.13 -16.83
CA GLU A 356 4.78 14.32 -15.37
C GLU A 356 4.02 13.21 -14.63
N ILE A 357 4.55 12.80 -13.49
CA ILE A 357 3.80 12.02 -12.49
C ILE A 357 3.29 13.01 -11.43
N PHE A 358 1.98 13.21 -11.40
CA PHE A 358 1.33 14.07 -10.42
C PHE A 358 0.58 13.25 -9.37
N GLY A 359 1.02 13.34 -8.11
CA GLY A 359 0.40 12.67 -6.97
C GLY A 359 -0.68 13.53 -6.32
N LEU A 360 -1.86 12.97 -6.10
CA LEU A 360 -2.92 13.60 -5.31
C LEU A 360 -3.02 12.90 -3.96
N LEU A 361 -2.48 13.52 -2.92
CA LEU A 361 -2.38 12.97 -1.57
C LEU A 361 -3.45 13.54 -0.65
N GLY A 362 -3.75 12.81 0.40
CA GLY A 362 -4.67 13.25 1.46
C GLY A 362 -5.26 12.08 2.25
N PRO A 363 -5.88 12.33 3.42
CA PRO A 363 -6.53 11.30 4.21
C PRO A 363 -7.77 10.74 3.51
N ASN A 364 -8.30 9.65 4.05
CA ASN A 364 -9.55 9.07 3.55
C ASN A 364 -10.71 10.06 3.76
N GLY A 365 -11.53 10.24 2.72
CA GLY A 365 -12.62 11.22 2.73
C GLY A 365 -12.22 12.65 2.41
N ALA A 366 -10.95 12.95 2.14
CA ALA A 366 -10.47 14.30 1.79
C ALA A 366 -10.99 14.86 0.45
N GLY A 367 -11.59 14.02 -0.40
CA GLY A 367 -12.08 14.42 -1.72
C GLY A 367 -11.22 13.94 -2.90
N LYS A 368 -10.11 13.22 -2.67
CA LYS A 368 -9.20 12.72 -3.72
C LYS A 368 -9.92 11.97 -4.84
N SER A 369 -10.61 10.87 -4.51
CA SER A 369 -11.31 10.04 -5.51
C SER A 369 -12.47 10.78 -6.19
N THR A 370 -13.09 11.78 -5.51
CA THR A 370 -14.10 12.64 -6.13
C THR A 370 -13.48 13.55 -7.19
N THR A 371 -12.38 14.25 -6.85
CA THR A 371 -11.60 15.07 -7.78
C THR A 371 -11.11 14.22 -8.96
N PHE A 372 -10.55 13.07 -8.66
CA PHE A 372 -10.03 12.13 -9.65
C PHE A 372 -11.10 11.66 -10.65
N LYS A 373 -12.28 11.25 -10.17
CA LYS A 373 -13.41 10.85 -11.02
C LYS A 373 -13.93 11.98 -11.90
N MET A 374 -13.87 13.23 -11.43
CA MET A 374 -14.18 14.39 -12.26
C MET A 374 -13.16 14.58 -13.38
N MET A 375 -11.86 14.42 -13.05
CA MET A 375 -10.76 14.52 -14.03
C MET A 375 -10.73 13.37 -15.05
N CYS A 376 -11.38 12.23 -14.77
CA CYS A 376 -11.58 11.13 -15.72
C CYS A 376 -12.90 11.23 -16.50
N GLY A 377 -13.71 12.26 -16.26
CA GLY A 377 -15.05 12.39 -16.85
C GLY A 377 -16.06 11.33 -16.38
N LEU A 378 -15.78 10.67 -15.25
CA LEU A 378 -16.68 9.69 -14.62
C LEU A 378 -17.69 10.34 -13.68
N LEU A 379 -17.44 11.58 -13.26
CA LEU A 379 -18.31 12.37 -12.41
C LEU A 379 -18.38 13.79 -12.94
N VAL A 380 -19.60 14.31 -13.11
CA VAL A 380 -19.81 15.69 -13.56
C VAL A 380 -19.62 16.65 -12.37
N PRO A 381 -18.75 17.67 -12.48
CA PRO A 381 -18.59 18.69 -11.44
C PRO A 381 -19.88 19.52 -11.27
N THR A 382 -20.09 20.03 -10.06
CA THR A 382 -21.18 20.98 -9.76
C THR A 382 -20.87 22.34 -10.37
N SER A 383 -19.62 22.82 -10.24
CA SER A 383 -19.10 24.03 -10.87
C SER A 383 -17.62 23.86 -11.20
N GLY A 384 -17.04 24.82 -11.92
CA GLY A 384 -15.67 24.76 -12.40
C GLY A 384 -15.52 23.85 -13.64
N HIS A 385 -14.27 23.64 -14.06
CA HIS A 385 -13.92 22.93 -15.28
C HIS A 385 -12.84 21.87 -15.02
N ALA A 386 -13.01 20.71 -15.64
CA ALA A 386 -12.00 19.65 -15.75
C ALA A 386 -11.57 19.56 -17.22
N LEU A 387 -10.34 19.94 -17.50
CA LEU A 387 -9.77 19.97 -18.85
C LEU A 387 -8.73 18.87 -19.01
N VAL A 388 -8.83 18.12 -20.11
CA VAL A 388 -7.86 17.09 -20.50
C VAL A 388 -7.50 17.27 -21.96
N LEU A 389 -6.21 17.44 -22.26
CA LEU A 389 -5.71 17.80 -23.59
C LEU A 389 -6.44 19.02 -24.19
N GLY A 390 -6.75 20.01 -23.36
CA GLY A 390 -7.52 21.20 -23.72
C GLY A 390 -9.03 20.98 -23.91
N MET A 391 -9.51 19.74 -23.81
CA MET A 391 -10.93 19.40 -23.93
C MET A 391 -11.65 19.48 -22.59
N ASP A 392 -12.75 20.24 -22.49
CA ASP A 392 -13.62 20.22 -21.30
C ASP A 392 -14.41 18.92 -21.26
N LEU A 393 -14.26 18.19 -20.15
CA LEU A 393 -14.90 16.89 -19.95
C LEU A 393 -16.43 16.96 -19.82
N LYS A 394 -17.01 18.13 -19.59
CA LYS A 394 -18.46 18.33 -19.65
C LYS A 394 -18.99 18.22 -21.08
N GLU A 395 -18.21 18.71 -22.06
CA GLU A 395 -18.64 18.83 -23.45
C GLU A 395 -18.10 17.70 -24.34
N SER A 396 -16.88 17.22 -24.05
CA SER A 396 -16.11 16.34 -24.94
C SER A 396 -15.64 15.05 -24.24
N SER A 397 -16.35 14.55 -23.24
CA SER A 397 -15.92 13.38 -22.45
C SER A 397 -15.65 12.13 -23.29
N GLY A 398 -16.40 11.89 -24.37
CA GLY A 398 -16.22 10.72 -25.24
C GLY A 398 -14.91 10.73 -26.02
N LYS A 399 -14.50 11.90 -26.53
CA LYS A 399 -13.22 12.06 -27.23
C LYS A 399 -12.03 11.99 -26.27
N ALA A 400 -12.13 12.70 -25.15
CA ALA A 400 -11.08 12.70 -24.14
C ALA A 400 -10.79 11.29 -23.61
N ARG A 401 -11.81 10.46 -23.37
CA ARG A 401 -11.66 9.08 -22.88
C ARG A 401 -10.86 8.16 -23.79
N GLN A 402 -10.76 8.44 -25.08
CA GLN A 402 -9.94 7.65 -26.00
C GLN A 402 -8.44 7.82 -25.72
N HIS A 403 -8.06 8.93 -25.08
CA HIS A 403 -6.69 9.25 -24.68
C HIS A 403 -6.40 8.91 -23.21
N LEU A 404 -7.42 8.42 -22.47
CA LEU A 404 -7.33 8.19 -21.05
C LEU A 404 -7.33 6.69 -20.71
N GLY A 405 -6.33 6.24 -19.98
CA GLY A 405 -6.37 4.99 -19.24
C GLY A 405 -6.82 5.26 -17.80
N TYR A 406 -7.64 4.38 -17.24
CA TYR A 406 -8.12 4.49 -15.86
C TYR A 406 -8.03 3.17 -15.12
N MET A 407 -7.38 3.18 -13.97
CA MET A 407 -7.33 2.08 -13.02
C MET A 407 -8.02 2.51 -11.73
N ALA A 408 -9.14 1.86 -11.40
CA ALA A 408 -9.93 2.17 -10.21
C ALA A 408 -9.34 1.50 -8.96
N GLN A 409 -9.55 2.10 -7.79
CA GLN A 409 -9.16 1.60 -6.48
C GLN A 409 -9.67 0.17 -6.21
N LYS A 410 -10.96 -0.08 -6.46
CA LYS A 410 -11.49 -1.46 -6.53
C LYS A 410 -11.34 -1.87 -7.99
N PHE A 411 -10.40 -2.75 -8.28
CA PHE A 411 -10.11 -3.18 -9.64
C PHE A 411 -11.43 -3.43 -10.39
N SER A 412 -11.66 -2.64 -11.46
CA SER A 412 -12.84 -2.78 -12.31
C SER A 412 -12.73 -4.03 -13.20
N LEU A 413 -12.16 -5.11 -12.66
CA LEU A 413 -12.00 -6.40 -13.32
C LEU A 413 -13.24 -7.26 -13.10
N TYR A 414 -13.56 -8.07 -14.07
CA TYR A 414 -14.61 -9.07 -13.96
C TYR A 414 -14.05 -10.31 -13.27
N GLY A 415 -14.39 -10.50 -11.99
CA GLY A 415 -13.84 -11.54 -11.14
C GLY A 415 -14.08 -12.97 -11.64
N ASN A 416 -15.26 -13.20 -12.23
CA ASN A 416 -15.66 -14.47 -12.83
C ASN A 416 -15.05 -14.76 -14.21
N LEU A 417 -14.39 -13.77 -14.82
CA LEU A 417 -13.65 -13.96 -16.06
C LEU A 417 -12.21 -14.35 -15.77
N THR A 418 -11.60 -15.09 -16.69
CA THR A 418 -10.17 -15.37 -16.64
C THR A 418 -9.34 -14.14 -16.95
N VAL A 419 -8.03 -14.20 -16.67
CA VAL A 419 -7.07 -13.15 -17.02
C VAL A 419 -7.15 -12.82 -18.51
N GLU A 420 -7.09 -13.84 -19.40
CA GLU A 420 -7.17 -13.62 -20.84
C GLU A 420 -8.52 -13.03 -21.26
N GLN A 421 -9.62 -13.46 -20.67
CA GLN A 421 -10.95 -12.94 -20.96
C GLN A 421 -11.09 -11.47 -20.57
N ASN A 422 -10.53 -11.05 -19.40
CA ASN A 422 -10.49 -9.64 -19.03
C ASN A 422 -9.69 -8.81 -20.04
N LEU A 423 -8.47 -9.23 -20.40
CA LEU A 423 -7.67 -8.55 -21.41
C LEU A 423 -8.40 -8.43 -22.75
N ARG A 424 -9.07 -9.49 -23.18
CA ARG A 424 -9.88 -9.53 -24.41
C ARG A 424 -11.09 -8.59 -24.34
N PHE A 425 -11.76 -8.54 -23.19
CA PHE A 425 -12.89 -7.65 -22.97
C PHE A 425 -12.45 -6.20 -23.08
N PHE A 426 -11.45 -5.78 -22.29
CA PHE A 426 -11.00 -4.38 -22.26
C PHE A 426 -10.40 -3.93 -23.59
N SER A 427 -9.58 -4.75 -24.25
CA SER A 427 -9.08 -4.45 -25.59
C SER A 427 -10.22 -4.28 -26.60
N GLY A 428 -11.27 -5.11 -26.46
CA GLY A 428 -12.48 -5.01 -27.27
C GLY A 428 -13.29 -3.74 -27.06
N VAL A 429 -13.37 -3.23 -25.83
CA VAL A 429 -14.02 -1.94 -25.51
C VAL A 429 -13.33 -0.78 -26.24
N TYR A 430 -12.01 -0.81 -26.34
CA TYR A 430 -11.22 0.19 -27.07
C TYR A 430 -11.13 -0.07 -28.59
N GLY A 431 -11.93 -0.99 -29.12
CA GLY A 431 -12.07 -1.20 -30.57
C GLY A 431 -11.07 -2.17 -31.19
N LEU A 432 -10.16 -2.77 -30.43
CA LEU A 432 -9.22 -3.78 -30.94
C LEU A 432 -9.97 -5.05 -31.34
N ARG A 433 -9.63 -5.65 -32.50
CA ARG A 433 -10.27 -6.85 -33.04
C ARG A 433 -9.25 -7.75 -33.75
N GLY A 434 -9.58 -9.03 -33.85
CA GLY A 434 -8.87 -10.00 -34.67
C GLY A 434 -7.39 -10.15 -34.31
N ARG A 435 -6.51 -10.11 -35.29
CA ARG A 435 -5.08 -10.35 -35.14
C ARG A 435 -4.41 -9.29 -34.24
N ALA A 436 -4.73 -8.01 -34.45
CA ALA A 436 -4.17 -6.92 -33.67
C ALA A 436 -4.51 -7.05 -32.17
N GLN A 437 -5.75 -7.47 -31.84
CA GLN A 437 -6.16 -7.74 -30.48
C GLN A 437 -5.34 -8.87 -29.83
N ASN A 438 -5.18 -9.99 -30.57
CA ASN A 438 -4.44 -11.14 -30.06
C ASN A 438 -2.95 -10.82 -29.83
N GLU A 439 -2.33 -10.08 -30.75
CA GLU A 439 -0.94 -9.63 -30.64
C GLU A 439 -0.77 -8.71 -29.42
N LYS A 440 -1.70 -7.77 -29.21
CA LYS A 440 -1.67 -6.86 -28.06
C LYS A 440 -1.85 -7.60 -26.74
N ILE A 441 -2.81 -8.55 -26.65
CA ILE A 441 -3.02 -9.40 -25.47
C ILE A 441 -1.75 -10.20 -25.16
N SER A 442 -1.13 -10.83 -26.19
CA SER A 442 0.09 -11.61 -25.98
C SER A 442 1.23 -10.78 -25.42
N ARG A 443 1.48 -9.57 -26.00
CA ARG A 443 2.52 -8.64 -25.54
C ARG A 443 2.28 -8.17 -24.10
N MET A 444 1.05 -7.77 -23.78
CA MET A 444 0.70 -7.31 -22.43
C MET A 444 0.78 -8.45 -21.41
N SER A 445 0.30 -9.66 -21.76
CA SER A 445 0.41 -10.82 -20.89
C SER A 445 1.87 -11.19 -20.60
N GLU A 446 2.77 -11.00 -21.56
CA GLU A 446 4.20 -11.24 -21.36
C GLU A 446 4.82 -10.16 -20.48
N ALA A 447 4.57 -8.87 -20.77
CA ALA A 447 5.14 -7.73 -20.06
C ALA A 447 4.76 -7.71 -18.57
N PHE A 448 3.55 -8.17 -18.24
CA PHE A 448 3.04 -8.21 -16.86
C PHE A 448 3.15 -9.59 -16.19
N GLY A 449 3.85 -10.56 -16.81
CA GLY A 449 4.02 -11.90 -16.24
C GLY A 449 2.71 -12.69 -16.08
N LEU A 450 1.70 -12.43 -16.92
CA LEU A 450 0.36 -12.99 -16.79
C LEU A 450 0.14 -14.28 -17.63
N LYS A 451 1.12 -14.69 -18.45
CA LYS A 451 0.96 -15.85 -19.35
C LYS A 451 0.67 -17.15 -18.63
N SER A 452 1.37 -17.43 -17.54
CA SER A 452 1.24 -18.68 -16.77
C SER A 452 -0.12 -18.83 -16.09
N ILE A 453 -0.80 -17.70 -15.83
CA ILE A 453 -2.10 -17.66 -15.13
C ILE A 453 -3.24 -17.21 -16.04
N ALA A 454 -3.05 -17.19 -17.35
CA ALA A 454 -4.02 -16.66 -18.34
C ALA A 454 -5.41 -17.30 -18.23
N SER A 455 -5.49 -18.59 -17.84
CA SER A 455 -6.73 -19.36 -17.68
C SER A 455 -7.36 -19.30 -16.28
N HIS A 456 -6.69 -18.68 -15.29
CA HIS A 456 -7.24 -18.59 -13.92
C HIS A 456 -8.32 -17.52 -13.84
N ALA A 457 -9.34 -17.78 -13.02
CA ALA A 457 -10.37 -16.78 -12.70
C ALA A 457 -9.76 -15.62 -11.91
N THR A 458 -10.16 -14.40 -12.26
CA THR A 458 -9.53 -13.20 -11.65
C THR A 458 -9.78 -13.13 -10.15
N ASP A 459 -10.95 -13.59 -9.64
CA ASP A 459 -11.23 -13.57 -8.20
C ASP A 459 -10.30 -14.48 -7.39
N GLU A 460 -9.74 -15.50 -8.00
CA GLU A 460 -8.83 -16.46 -7.36
C GLU A 460 -7.38 -15.95 -7.26
N LEU A 461 -7.05 -14.86 -7.98
CA LEU A 461 -5.69 -14.34 -8.04
C LEU A 461 -5.29 -13.62 -6.75
N PRO A 462 -4.01 -13.73 -6.34
CA PRO A 462 -3.40 -12.81 -5.38
C PRO A 462 -3.52 -11.34 -5.83
N LEU A 463 -3.49 -10.42 -4.85
CA LEU A 463 -3.73 -9.00 -5.09
C LEU A 463 -2.76 -8.39 -6.10
N GLY A 464 -1.47 -8.69 -6.02
CA GLY A 464 -0.45 -8.20 -6.95
C GLY A 464 -0.72 -8.60 -8.41
N PHE A 465 -1.23 -9.82 -8.66
CA PHE A 465 -1.62 -10.23 -10.03
C PHE A 465 -2.88 -9.49 -10.51
N LYS A 466 -3.86 -9.24 -9.63
CA LYS A 466 -5.04 -8.41 -9.96
C LYS A 466 -4.61 -7.00 -10.36
N GLN A 467 -3.65 -6.44 -9.64
CA GLN A 467 -3.09 -5.12 -9.91
C GLN A 467 -2.39 -5.07 -11.27
N ARG A 468 -1.50 -6.03 -11.55
CA ARG A 468 -0.82 -6.14 -12.86
C ARG A 468 -1.82 -6.28 -14.00
N LEU A 469 -2.87 -7.10 -13.82
CA LEU A 469 -3.94 -7.27 -14.80
C LEU A 469 -4.73 -5.96 -15.00
N ALA A 470 -5.08 -5.25 -13.93
CA ALA A 470 -5.81 -3.99 -14.01
C ALA A 470 -4.99 -2.91 -14.74
N LEU A 471 -3.69 -2.81 -14.46
CA LEU A 471 -2.80 -1.91 -15.18
C LEU A 471 -2.69 -2.32 -16.66
N ALA A 472 -2.50 -3.60 -16.96
CA ALA A 472 -2.46 -4.10 -18.34
C ALA A 472 -3.75 -3.75 -19.11
N CYS A 473 -4.93 -3.94 -18.48
CA CYS A 473 -6.22 -3.58 -19.07
C CYS A 473 -6.34 -2.09 -19.37
N SER A 474 -5.84 -1.22 -18.47
CA SER A 474 -5.87 0.23 -18.64
C SER A 474 -4.96 0.76 -19.76
N LEU A 475 -3.98 -0.06 -20.17
CA LEU A 475 -2.98 0.27 -21.21
C LEU A 475 -3.28 -0.34 -22.60
N MET A 476 -4.37 -1.10 -22.75
CA MET A 476 -4.63 -1.83 -24.00
C MET A 476 -4.72 -0.93 -25.25
N HIS A 477 -5.16 0.31 -25.08
CA HIS A 477 -5.31 1.29 -26.17
C HIS A 477 -4.18 2.32 -26.23
N GLU A 478 -3.11 2.13 -25.43
CA GLU A 478 -1.94 3.01 -25.35
C GLU A 478 -2.31 4.48 -25.10
N PRO A 479 -2.89 4.79 -23.93
CA PRO A 479 -3.36 6.14 -23.62
C PRO A 479 -2.21 7.15 -23.46
N ASP A 480 -2.48 8.42 -23.80
CA ASP A 480 -1.56 9.55 -23.56
C ASP A 480 -1.47 9.92 -22.08
N ILE A 481 -2.57 9.67 -21.36
CA ILE A 481 -2.73 10.01 -19.95
C ILE A 481 -3.26 8.80 -19.18
N LEU A 482 -2.63 8.50 -18.05
CA LEU A 482 -3.01 7.39 -17.17
C LEU A 482 -3.45 7.90 -15.81
N PHE A 483 -4.65 7.53 -15.42
CA PHE A 483 -5.21 7.79 -14.10
C PHE A 483 -5.20 6.53 -13.23
N LEU A 484 -4.56 6.60 -12.06
CA LEU A 484 -4.35 5.48 -11.14
C LEU A 484 -4.92 5.84 -9.76
N ASP A 485 -6.03 5.22 -9.37
CA ASP A 485 -6.70 5.49 -8.09
C ASP A 485 -6.23 4.46 -7.03
N GLU A 486 -5.33 4.87 -6.14
CA GLU A 486 -4.69 4.04 -5.11
C GLU A 486 -4.16 2.70 -5.64
N PRO A 487 -3.31 2.72 -6.68
CA PRO A 487 -3.00 1.53 -7.46
C PRO A 487 -2.26 0.43 -6.69
N THR A 488 -1.51 0.78 -5.64
CA THR A 488 -0.66 -0.14 -4.88
C THR A 488 -1.17 -0.41 -3.47
N SER A 489 -2.43 -0.04 -3.21
CA SER A 489 -3.04 -0.27 -1.89
C SER A 489 -3.13 -1.76 -1.57
N GLY A 490 -2.54 -2.17 -0.43
CA GLY A 490 -2.49 -3.55 0.04
C GLY A 490 -1.50 -4.45 -0.71
N VAL A 491 -0.63 -3.89 -1.55
CA VAL A 491 0.37 -4.65 -2.32
C VAL A 491 1.70 -4.63 -1.60
N ASP A 492 2.39 -5.75 -1.63
CA ASP A 492 3.70 -5.92 -1.00
C ASP A 492 4.79 -5.01 -1.61
N PRO A 493 5.91 -4.74 -0.89
CA PRO A 493 6.93 -3.81 -1.33
C PRO A 493 7.62 -4.19 -2.65
N LEU A 494 7.84 -5.48 -2.93
CA LEU A 494 8.47 -5.91 -4.19
C LEU A 494 7.56 -5.64 -5.38
N THR A 495 6.29 -6.04 -5.29
CA THR A 495 5.29 -5.78 -6.33
C THR A 495 5.07 -4.27 -6.52
N ARG A 496 5.13 -3.48 -5.43
CA ARG A 496 5.08 -2.00 -5.50
C ARG A 496 6.26 -1.43 -6.26
N ARG A 497 7.49 -1.90 -6.01
CA ARG A 497 8.70 -1.51 -6.75
C ARG A 497 8.56 -1.77 -8.25
N GLU A 498 8.16 -2.97 -8.61
CA GLU A 498 7.93 -3.35 -10.01
C GLU A 498 6.87 -2.45 -10.69
N PHE A 499 5.78 -2.15 -9.98
CA PHE A 499 4.73 -1.27 -10.47
C PHE A 499 5.27 0.14 -10.79
N TRP A 500 6.07 0.72 -9.89
CA TRP A 500 6.67 2.03 -10.11
C TRP A 500 7.74 2.03 -11.20
N LEU A 501 8.46 0.93 -11.41
CA LEU A 501 9.33 0.77 -12.60
C LEU A 501 8.52 0.82 -13.90
N HIS A 502 7.36 0.18 -13.93
CA HIS A 502 6.45 0.27 -15.08
C HIS A 502 5.98 1.70 -15.32
N ILE A 503 5.56 2.43 -14.29
CA ILE A 503 5.13 3.83 -14.40
C ILE A 503 6.27 4.71 -14.94
N ASN A 504 7.46 4.62 -14.35
CA ASN A 504 8.61 5.41 -14.78
C ASN A 504 8.95 5.17 -16.27
N SER A 505 8.89 3.92 -16.72
CA SER A 505 9.13 3.56 -18.13
C SER A 505 8.08 4.15 -19.08
N MET A 506 6.81 4.23 -18.65
CA MET A 506 5.74 4.87 -19.43
C MET A 506 5.93 6.38 -19.52
N VAL A 507 6.30 7.01 -18.42
CA VAL A 507 6.54 8.47 -18.37
C VAL A 507 7.72 8.88 -19.25
N GLU A 508 8.76 8.06 -19.35
CA GLU A 508 9.86 8.27 -20.30
C GLU A 508 9.41 8.20 -21.77
N LYS A 509 8.31 7.51 -22.06
CA LYS A 509 7.66 7.50 -23.37
C LYS A 509 6.72 8.68 -23.58
N GLY A 510 6.63 9.61 -22.64
CA GLY A 510 5.79 10.81 -22.72
C GLY A 510 4.38 10.62 -22.17
N VAL A 511 4.04 9.46 -21.61
CA VAL A 511 2.75 9.24 -20.94
C VAL A 511 2.71 10.11 -19.69
N THR A 512 1.60 10.83 -19.48
CA THR A 512 1.37 11.62 -18.27
C THR A 512 0.60 10.77 -17.26
N VAL A 513 1.03 10.75 -16.01
CA VAL A 513 0.41 9.93 -14.98
C VAL A 513 -0.13 10.80 -13.85
N MET A 514 -1.40 10.61 -13.52
CA MET A 514 -2.00 11.15 -12.31
C MET A 514 -2.33 9.99 -11.38
N VAL A 515 -1.82 10.04 -10.15
CA VAL A 515 -2.02 8.97 -9.16
C VAL A 515 -2.62 9.53 -7.88
N THR A 516 -3.60 8.82 -7.31
CA THR A 516 -4.00 9.07 -5.91
C THR A 516 -3.31 8.05 -5.03
N THR A 517 -2.82 8.47 -3.89
CA THR A 517 -2.28 7.57 -2.88
C THR A 517 -2.49 8.15 -1.48
N HIS A 518 -2.48 7.27 -0.51
CA HIS A 518 -2.37 7.60 0.91
C HIS A 518 -1.02 7.11 1.49
N PHE A 519 -0.17 6.50 0.64
CA PHE A 519 1.18 6.09 1.02
C PHE A 519 2.16 7.23 0.81
N MET A 520 2.79 7.65 1.90
CA MET A 520 3.72 8.78 1.85
C MET A 520 5.02 8.44 1.11
N ASP A 521 5.45 7.18 1.16
CA ASP A 521 6.61 6.73 0.38
C ASP A 521 6.38 6.82 -1.13
N GLU A 522 5.14 6.60 -1.58
CA GLU A 522 4.80 6.74 -3.00
C GLU A 522 4.82 8.19 -3.48
N ALA A 523 4.62 9.14 -2.58
CA ALA A 523 4.76 10.54 -2.88
C ALA A 523 6.17 10.90 -3.38
N GLU A 524 7.20 10.22 -2.87
CA GLU A 524 8.59 10.41 -3.28
C GLU A 524 8.86 10.02 -4.74
N TYR A 525 8.01 9.17 -5.34
CA TYR A 525 8.11 8.81 -6.77
C TYR A 525 7.46 9.84 -7.70
N CYS A 526 6.64 10.75 -7.15
CA CYS A 526 5.95 11.77 -7.95
C CYS A 526 6.88 12.94 -8.26
N ASP A 527 6.74 13.53 -9.45
CA ASP A 527 7.44 14.78 -9.81
C ASP A 527 6.87 15.96 -9.02
N ARG A 528 5.54 15.97 -8.86
CA ARG A 528 4.82 16.96 -8.06
C ARG A 528 3.64 16.31 -7.35
N ILE A 529 3.25 16.95 -6.25
CA ILE A 529 2.21 16.50 -5.35
C ILE A 529 1.21 17.63 -5.13
N GLY A 530 -0.07 17.28 -5.09
CA GLY A 530 -1.14 18.12 -4.56
C GLY A 530 -1.71 17.50 -3.29
N LEU A 531 -1.67 18.21 -2.18
CA LEU A 531 -2.21 17.76 -0.90
C LEU A 531 -3.65 18.22 -0.74
N VAL A 532 -4.58 17.25 -0.68
CA VAL A 532 -6.02 17.50 -0.51
C VAL A 532 -6.46 17.22 0.91
N TYR A 533 -7.13 18.19 1.51
CA TYR A 533 -7.73 18.08 2.83
C TYR A 533 -9.08 18.80 2.89
N ARG A 534 -10.09 18.16 3.48
CA ARG A 534 -11.48 18.69 3.58
C ARG A 534 -12.03 19.25 2.25
N GLY A 535 -11.74 18.56 1.14
CA GLY A 535 -12.19 18.96 -0.20
C GLY A 535 -11.37 20.06 -0.87
N LYS A 536 -10.38 20.63 -0.21
CA LYS A 536 -9.53 21.73 -0.71
C LYS A 536 -8.12 21.24 -1.01
N LEU A 537 -7.44 21.85 -1.99
CA LEU A 537 -6.02 21.67 -2.23
C LEU A 537 -5.26 22.63 -1.31
N ILE A 538 -4.63 22.11 -0.26
CA ILE A 538 -4.00 22.90 0.78
C ILE A 538 -2.51 23.20 0.53
N ALA A 539 -1.83 22.35 -0.24
CA ALA A 539 -0.43 22.57 -0.65
C ALA A 539 -0.15 21.88 -1.98
N SER A 540 0.80 22.38 -2.75
CA SER A 540 1.29 21.73 -3.97
C SER A 540 2.75 22.10 -4.25
N GLY A 541 3.57 21.11 -4.60
CA GLY A 541 5.00 21.27 -4.89
C GLY A 541 5.66 19.93 -5.22
N THR A 542 6.99 19.93 -5.36
CA THR A 542 7.77 18.69 -5.37
C THR A 542 7.77 18.07 -3.97
N PRO A 543 8.05 16.75 -3.80
CA PRO A 543 8.18 16.14 -2.49
C PRO A 543 9.13 16.93 -1.56
N ASP A 544 10.28 17.34 -2.09
CA ASP A 544 11.28 18.11 -1.33
C ASP A 544 10.79 19.52 -0.95
N ASP A 545 10.01 20.19 -1.83
CA ASP A 545 9.42 21.49 -1.52
C ASP A 545 8.41 21.39 -0.36
N LEU A 546 7.60 20.31 -0.33
CA LEU A 546 6.63 20.09 0.75
C LEU A 546 7.32 19.71 2.07
N LYS A 547 8.38 18.92 2.02
CA LYS A 547 9.22 18.63 3.19
C LYS A 547 9.87 19.90 3.74
N ALA A 548 10.44 20.74 2.87
CA ALA A 548 11.04 22.01 3.26
C ALA A 548 10.04 23.00 3.89
N GLN A 549 8.78 23.04 3.40
CA GLN A 549 7.72 23.87 3.98
C GLN A 549 7.34 23.45 5.40
N SER A 550 7.48 22.18 5.73
CA SER A 550 7.12 21.62 7.05
C SER A 550 8.29 21.49 8.02
N ALA A 551 9.53 21.75 7.55
CA ALA A 551 10.72 21.68 8.37
C ALA A 551 10.69 22.75 9.48
N ASN A 552 11.12 22.35 10.68
CA ASN A 552 11.23 23.21 11.85
C ASN A 552 12.47 22.88 12.68
N ASP A 553 12.74 23.62 13.76
CA ASP A 553 13.93 23.42 14.59
C ASP A 553 13.98 22.02 15.24
N GLU A 554 12.85 21.39 15.50
CA GLU A 554 12.76 20.05 16.09
C GLU A 554 12.91 18.95 15.01
N GLN A 555 12.50 19.24 13.76
CA GLN A 555 12.54 18.34 12.62
C GLN A 555 13.07 19.06 11.37
N PRO A 556 14.39 19.24 11.25
CA PRO A 556 14.99 19.98 10.14
C PRO A 556 14.93 19.22 8.79
N ASP A 557 14.83 17.90 8.81
CA ASP A 557 14.68 17.03 7.62
C ASP A 557 13.53 16.03 7.84
N PRO A 558 12.28 16.48 7.72
CA PRO A 558 11.11 15.63 7.95
C PRO A 558 10.93 14.59 6.84
N THR A 559 10.43 13.42 7.22
CA THR A 559 9.92 12.44 6.25
C THR A 559 8.68 13.00 5.54
N MET A 560 8.28 12.43 4.42
CA MET A 560 7.07 12.85 3.71
C MET A 560 5.80 12.68 4.58
N GLU A 561 5.76 11.66 5.44
CA GLU A 561 4.66 11.45 6.39
C GLU A 561 4.61 12.55 7.46
N GLN A 562 5.75 12.90 8.02
CA GLN A 562 5.85 14.01 9.00
C GLN A 562 5.45 15.34 8.38
N ALA A 563 5.93 15.61 7.15
CA ALA A 563 5.55 16.79 6.39
C ALA A 563 4.04 16.86 6.14
N PHE A 564 3.43 15.74 5.75
CA PHE A 564 1.99 15.64 5.53
C PHE A 564 1.19 15.97 6.79
N ILE A 565 1.55 15.37 7.93
CA ILE A 565 0.86 15.59 9.21
C ILE A 565 1.02 17.06 9.65
N GLN A 566 2.23 17.64 9.50
CA GLN A 566 2.50 19.02 9.89
C GLN A 566 1.69 20.01 9.05
N LEU A 567 1.67 19.85 7.72
CA LEU A 567 0.93 20.72 6.81
C LEU A 567 -0.59 20.69 7.09
N ILE A 568 -1.16 19.52 7.42
CA ILE A 568 -2.57 19.42 7.84
C ILE A 568 -2.79 20.16 9.17
N HIS A 569 -1.90 19.97 10.15
CA HIS A 569 -2.03 20.61 11.45
C HIS A 569 -1.92 22.13 11.38
N ASP A 570 -1.02 22.64 10.54
CA ASP A 570 -0.88 24.09 10.33
C ASP A 570 -2.10 24.67 9.62
N TRP A 571 -2.62 23.98 8.63
CA TRP A 571 -3.87 24.36 7.96
C TRP A 571 -5.07 24.37 8.93
N ASP A 572 -5.22 23.36 9.79
CA ASP A 572 -6.29 23.31 10.80
C ASP A 572 -6.15 24.46 11.82
N LYS A 573 -4.94 24.86 12.22
CA LYS A 573 -4.73 26.02 13.09
C LYS A 573 -5.16 27.32 12.44
N GLU A 574 -4.85 27.52 11.17
CA GLU A 574 -5.21 28.72 10.41
C GLU A 574 -6.72 28.84 10.20
N HIS A 575 -7.42 27.70 10.05
CA HIS A 575 -8.85 27.64 9.74
C HIS A 575 -9.72 27.16 10.92
N SER A 576 -9.19 27.18 12.15
CA SER A 576 -9.92 26.75 13.36
C SER A 576 -11.10 27.67 13.73
N ASN A 577 -11.24 28.80 13.05
CA ASN A 577 -12.30 29.79 13.29
C ASN A 577 -13.36 29.86 12.17
N GLU A 578 -13.26 29.01 11.15
CA GLU A 578 -14.28 28.83 10.10
C GLU A 578 -15.16 27.59 10.40
#